data_0e9245b285387460ada8df4235aeb0c9
#
_entry.id   0e9245b285387460ada8df4235aeb0c9
#
_cell.length_a   1.000
_cell.length_b   1.000
_cell.length_c   1.000
_cell.angle_alpha   90.00
_cell.angle_beta   90.00
_cell.angle_gamma   90.00
#
_symmetry.space_group_name_H-M   'P 1'
#
loop_
_entity.id
_entity.type
_entity.pdbx_description
1 polymer ?
#
loop_
_entity_poly.entity_id
_entity_poly.type
_entity_poly.pdbx_seq_one_letter_code
_entity_poly.pdbx_strand_id
1 'polypeptide(L)'
;MKIDRLIGITMYLLNRNVVSAKELAERFEVSVRTIVRDVDALSIAGIPIASSTGASGGYEILDTFKLNKQITTMEDYLFIITALKGLCSAYDNKKINTTLEKLLTAGHYKDEEQRVFIDFGVVREGGNIPEFVRGIEEAIHNKSIVEFDYTDSTGQKSHRTVEPLALNYRWYAWYLLAYCTYKNDYRFFKLNRLTDLTVTDKPINCEHGNVPELLEKQWSKDTRRYIPMKLLCKAEARAPIMEYMKGQIVEECENGDFVMVTYGMENERMWFSLLLGFGDSVEVLEPQEIIDMLKEKTLQIQNLYRD
;
A
#
# COMPACT_ATOMS: atom_id res chain seq x y z
N MET A 1 29.53 39.04 1.17
CA MET A 1 30.36 38.80 2.41
C MET A 1 30.69 37.33 2.54
N LYS A 2 31.59 36.90 3.45
CA LYS A 2 31.98 35.44 3.56
C LYS A 2 30.81 34.54 3.97
N ILE A 3 30.00 34.99 4.92
CA ILE A 3 28.86 34.20 5.44
C ILE A 3 27.81 33.92 4.36
N ASP A 4 27.44 34.92 3.57
CA ASP A 4 26.46 34.79 2.49
C ASP A 4 26.93 33.77 1.45
N ARG A 5 28.24 33.75 1.17
CA ARG A 5 28.84 32.77 0.26
C ARG A 5 28.83 31.35 0.83
N LEU A 6 29.15 31.17 2.11
CA LEU A 6 29.09 29.87 2.78
C LEU A 6 27.68 29.31 2.75
N ILE A 7 26.65 30.10 3.06
CA ILE A 7 25.25 29.73 2.94
C ILE A 7 24.91 29.38 1.49
N GLY A 8 25.31 30.23 0.55
CA GLY A 8 25.08 30.04 -0.88
C GLY A 8 25.69 28.72 -1.41
N ILE A 9 26.93 28.39 -1.04
CA ILE A 9 27.59 27.12 -1.39
C ILE A 9 26.81 25.96 -0.82
N THR A 10 26.42 26.01 0.46
CA THR A 10 25.65 24.97 1.10
C THR A 10 24.31 24.71 0.37
N MET A 11 23.54 25.76 0.11
CA MET A 11 22.26 25.66 -0.62
C MET A 11 22.44 25.16 -2.06
N TYR A 12 23.56 25.51 -2.71
CA TYR A 12 23.83 25.04 -4.05
C TYR A 12 24.17 23.55 -4.09
N LEU A 13 24.99 23.07 -3.15
CA LEU A 13 25.35 21.65 -3.02
C LEU A 13 24.18 20.78 -2.54
N LEU A 14 23.27 21.31 -1.73
CA LEU A 14 22.08 20.55 -1.28
C LEU A 14 21.16 20.16 -2.44
N ASN A 15 21.12 20.97 -3.50
CA ASN A 15 20.23 20.76 -4.64
C ASN A 15 20.92 20.13 -5.86
N ARG A 16 22.15 19.64 -5.70
CA ARG A 16 22.93 19.05 -6.78
C ARG A 16 23.71 17.84 -6.31
N ASN A 17 24.13 17.01 -7.28
CA ASN A 17 25.08 15.94 -7.05
C ASN A 17 26.50 16.52 -6.97
N VAL A 18 27.48 15.91 -7.57
CA VAL A 18 28.87 16.40 -7.57
C VAL A 18 29.01 17.71 -8.34
N VAL A 19 29.57 18.76 -7.70
CA VAL A 19 29.83 20.07 -8.30
C VAL A 19 31.32 20.36 -8.23
N SER A 20 31.93 20.75 -9.37
CA SER A 20 33.37 21.01 -9.41
C SER A 20 33.76 22.29 -8.68
N ALA A 21 34.97 22.31 -8.12
CA ALA A 21 35.51 23.52 -7.49
C ALA A 21 35.57 24.74 -8.45
N LYS A 22 35.76 24.48 -9.74
CA LYS A 22 35.77 25.50 -10.78
C LYS A 22 34.38 26.12 -10.99
N GLU A 23 33.34 25.29 -11.06
CA GLU A 23 31.95 25.73 -11.19
C GLU A 23 31.50 26.57 -9.98
N LEU A 24 31.88 26.15 -8.77
CA LEU A 24 31.64 26.95 -7.57
C LEU A 24 32.40 28.29 -7.60
N ALA A 25 33.66 28.30 -8.04
CA ALA A 25 34.47 29.50 -8.16
C ALA A 25 33.88 30.52 -9.14
N GLU A 26 33.42 30.03 -10.30
CA GLU A 26 32.76 30.87 -11.32
C GLU A 26 31.42 31.41 -10.79
N ARG A 27 30.60 30.59 -10.18
CA ARG A 27 29.29 30.98 -9.68
C ARG A 27 29.32 32.00 -8.56
N PHE A 28 30.29 31.87 -7.65
CA PHE A 28 30.42 32.77 -6.49
C PHE A 28 31.47 33.89 -6.69
N GLU A 29 31.99 34.00 -7.91
CA GLU A 29 32.95 35.04 -8.34
C GLU A 29 34.19 35.11 -7.43
N VAL A 30 34.75 33.95 -7.07
CA VAL A 30 35.95 33.87 -6.23
C VAL A 30 36.96 32.85 -6.83
N SER A 31 38.19 32.86 -6.29
CA SER A 31 39.18 31.89 -6.70
C SER A 31 38.85 30.47 -6.23
N VAL A 32 39.28 29.45 -6.97
CA VAL A 32 39.19 28.03 -6.57
C VAL A 32 39.78 27.81 -5.18
N ARG A 33 40.90 28.50 -4.85
CA ARG A 33 41.51 28.41 -3.51
C ARG A 33 40.57 28.92 -2.42
N THR A 34 39.74 29.93 -2.71
CA THR A 34 38.75 30.46 -1.77
C THR A 34 37.65 29.42 -1.56
N ILE A 35 37.17 28.76 -2.62
CA ILE A 35 36.16 27.66 -2.52
C ILE A 35 36.66 26.51 -1.66
N VAL A 36 37.93 26.06 -1.87
CA VAL A 36 38.53 25.01 -1.02
C VAL A 36 38.46 25.36 0.45
N ARG A 37 38.88 26.59 0.81
CA ARG A 37 38.86 27.07 2.21
C ARG A 37 37.44 27.25 2.76
N ASP A 38 36.49 27.62 1.91
CA ASP A 38 35.09 27.76 2.33
C ASP A 38 34.45 26.35 2.54
N VAL A 39 34.75 25.38 1.70
CA VAL A 39 34.32 23.98 1.86
C VAL A 39 34.92 23.36 3.13
N ASP A 40 36.21 23.59 3.41
CA ASP A 40 36.85 23.15 4.66
C ASP A 40 36.16 23.78 5.88
N ALA A 41 35.82 25.05 5.82
CA ALA A 41 35.13 25.76 6.89
C ALA A 41 33.71 25.20 7.12
N LEU A 42 33.00 24.86 6.05
CA LEU A 42 31.66 24.19 6.12
C LEU A 42 31.76 22.81 6.71
N SER A 43 32.79 22.04 6.34
CA SER A 43 33.05 20.70 6.89
C SER A 43 33.36 20.75 8.39
N ILE A 44 34.18 21.71 8.81
CA ILE A 44 34.48 21.95 10.24
C ILE A 44 33.20 22.39 10.99
N ALA A 45 32.31 23.13 10.35
CA ALA A 45 31.02 23.52 10.91
C ALA A 45 29.99 22.38 10.98
N GLY A 46 30.36 21.14 10.58
CA GLY A 46 29.50 19.95 10.71
C GLY A 46 28.66 19.64 9.46
N ILE A 47 28.89 20.32 8.32
CA ILE A 47 28.24 19.96 7.06
C ILE A 47 29.07 18.84 6.39
N PRO A 48 28.54 17.61 6.22
CA PRO A 48 29.30 16.51 5.68
C PRO A 48 29.44 16.62 4.16
N ILE A 49 30.51 17.28 3.74
CA ILE A 49 30.87 17.45 2.33
C ILE A 49 31.90 16.40 1.94
N ALA A 50 31.55 15.54 1.00
CA ALA A 50 32.51 14.62 0.37
C ALA A 50 33.22 15.32 -0.80
N SER A 51 34.49 15.00 -0.98
CA SER A 51 35.28 15.44 -2.12
C SER A 51 35.73 14.26 -2.96
N SER A 52 35.58 14.33 -4.28
CA SER A 52 36.06 13.34 -5.23
C SER A 52 37.07 13.97 -6.18
N THR A 53 38.12 13.20 -6.55
CA THR A 53 39.19 13.63 -7.46
C THR A 53 38.96 13.06 -8.85
N GLY A 54 39.49 13.71 -9.89
CA GLY A 54 39.40 13.27 -11.28
C GLY A 54 38.67 14.24 -12.19
N ALA A 55 38.52 13.87 -13.47
CA ALA A 55 37.90 14.73 -14.49
C ALA A 55 36.42 15.07 -14.21
N SER A 56 35.71 14.18 -13.51
CA SER A 56 34.35 14.38 -13.02
C SER A 56 34.30 14.63 -11.51
N GLY A 57 35.41 14.96 -10.88
CA GLY A 57 35.51 15.18 -9.44
C GLY A 57 34.95 16.53 -9.00
N GLY A 58 34.62 16.62 -7.72
CA GLY A 58 34.08 17.85 -7.13
C GLY A 58 33.66 17.64 -5.68
N TYR A 59 32.75 18.46 -5.23
CA TYR A 59 32.18 18.45 -3.89
C TYR A 59 30.71 18.05 -3.94
N GLU A 60 30.28 17.26 -2.99
CA GLU A 60 28.87 16.91 -2.79
C GLU A 60 28.55 16.84 -1.31
N ILE A 61 27.33 17.19 -0.95
CA ILE A 61 26.81 16.92 0.39
C ILE A 61 26.28 15.49 0.42
N LEU A 62 26.67 14.72 1.44
CA LEU A 62 26.22 13.34 1.58
C LEU A 62 24.69 13.25 1.62
N ASP A 63 24.12 12.26 0.92
CA ASP A 63 22.67 12.09 0.78
C ASP A 63 21.96 11.91 2.12
N THR A 64 22.62 11.30 3.09
CA THR A 64 22.10 11.19 4.47
C THR A 64 21.82 12.56 5.11
N PHE A 65 22.65 13.58 4.81
CA PHE A 65 22.45 14.92 5.32
C PHE A 65 21.40 15.71 4.52
N LYS A 66 21.29 15.45 3.22
CA LYS A 66 20.23 16.01 2.36
C LYS A 66 18.86 15.55 2.85
N LEU A 67 18.71 14.25 3.16
CA LEU A 67 17.47 13.67 3.67
C LEU A 67 17.06 14.32 5.02
N ASN A 68 18.01 14.48 5.94
CA ASN A 68 17.75 15.07 7.25
C ASN A 68 17.31 16.55 7.19
N LYS A 69 17.62 17.26 6.10
CA LYS A 69 17.19 18.67 5.91
C LYS A 69 15.88 18.82 5.13
N GLN A 70 15.45 17.81 4.38
CA GLN A 70 14.17 17.83 3.68
C GLN A 70 13.00 17.46 4.62
N ILE A 71 13.27 16.66 5.66
CA ILE A 71 12.32 16.39 6.75
C ILE A 71 12.62 17.41 7.85
N THR A 72 12.07 18.60 7.74
CA THR A 72 12.50 19.74 8.55
C THR A 72 11.56 20.12 9.68
N THR A 73 10.32 19.61 9.67
CA THR A 73 9.32 19.95 10.68
C THR A 73 8.99 18.77 11.57
N MET A 74 8.57 19.03 12.80
CA MET A 74 8.05 18.00 13.71
C MET A 74 6.82 17.30 13.10
N GLU A 75 6.04 18.02 12.33
CA GLU A 75 4.86 17.49 11.63
C GLU A 75 5.25 16.45 10.59
N ASP A 76 6.34 16.67 9.81
CA ASP A 76 6.84 15.67 8.86
C ASP A 76 7.24 14.37 9.56
N TYR A 77 7.93 14.48 10.71
CA TYR A 77 8.27 13.31 11.53
C TYR A 77 7.04 12.58 12.04
N LEU A 78 6.03 13.29 12.52
CA LEU A 78 4.78 12.70 13.00
C LEU A 78 4.05 11.94 11.90
N PHE A 79 3.98 12.48 10.68
CA PHE A 79 3.38 11.78 9.54
C PHE A 79 4.11 10.49 9.19
N ILE A 80 5.45 10.53 9.13
CA ILE A 80 6.27 9.35 8.81
C ILE A 80 6.12 8.29 9.90
N ILE A 81 6.22 8.68 11.17
CA ILE A 81 6.07 7.76 12.31
C ILE A 81 4.68 7.14 12.32
N THR A 82 3.62 7.93 12.10
CA THR A 82 2.25 7.44 12.03
C THR A 82 2.07 6.42 10.91
N ALA A 83 2.61 6.70 9.72
CA ALA A 83 2.57 5.78 8.58
C ALA A 83 3.33 4.47 8.87
N LEU A 84 4.52 4.55 9.47
CA LEU A 84 5.30 3.36 9.84
C LEU A 84 4.64 2.54 10.95
N LYS A 85 4.08 3.19 11.99
CA LYS A 85 3.30 2.50 13.03
C LYS A 85 2.10 1.77 12.42
N GLY A 86 1.36 2.43 11.51
CA GLY A 86 0.26 1.81 10.76
C GLY A 86 0.73 0.62 9.92
N LEU A 87 1.88 0.72 9.25
CA LEU A 87 2.42 -0.38 8.46
C LEU A 87 2.85 -1.55 9.35
N CYS A 88 3.43 -1.31 10.53
CA CYS A 88 3.76 -2.34 11.50
C CYS A 88 2.51 -3.11 12.00
N SER A 89 1.33 -2.47 12.05
CA SER A 89 0.09 -3.17 12.40
C SER A 89 -0.39 -4.12 11.29
N ALA A 90 -0.02 -3.86 10.03
CA ALA A 90 -0.38 -4.71 8.91
C ALA A 90 0.48 -5.97 8.80
N TYR A 91 1.76 -5.89 9.13
CA TYR A 91 2.66 -7.04 9.17
C TYR A 91 3.96 -6.75 9.93
N ASP A 92 4.50 -7.77 10.58
CA ASP A 92 5.76 -7.67 11.33
C ASP A 92 6.97 -7.76 10.38
N ASN A 93 7.69 -6.66 10.23
CA ASN A 93 8.92 -6.59 9.43
C ASN A 93 10.04 -5.94 10.25
N LYS A 94 11.09 -6.72 10.51
CA LYS A 94 12.23 -6.29 11.34
C LYS A 94 12.91 -5.01 10.80
N LYS A 95 12.97 -4.81 9.48
CA LYS A 95 13.57 -3.60 8.90
C LYS A 95 12.70 -2.36 9.16
N ILE A 96 11.38 -2.51 9.06
CA ILE A 96 10.44 -1.41 9.34
C ILE A 96 10.50 -1.05 10.82
N ASN A 97 10.45 -2.04 11.71
CA ASN A 97 10.56 -1.84 13.15
C ASN A 97 11.87 -1.12 13.52
N THR A 98 13.02 -1.57 12.99
CA THR A 98 14.32 -0.92 13.21
C THR A 98 14.34 0.52 12.66
N THR A 99 13.68 0.78 11.52
CA THR A 99 13.60 2.12 10.95
C THR A 99 12.73 3.03 11.81
N LEU A 100 11.61 2.52 12.30
CA LEU A 100 10.75 3.24 13.24
C LEU A 100 11.50 3.60 14.53
N GLU A 101 12.21 2.65 15.13
CA GLU A 101 13.04 2.90 16.33
C GLU A 101 14.09 3.99 16.10
N LYS A 102 14.79 3.97 14.97
CA LYS A 102 15.75 5.02 14.60
C LYS A 102 15.09 6.39 14.50
N LEU A 103 13.92 6.48 13.89
CA LEU A 103 13.20 7.75 13.79
C LEU A 103 12.70 8.25 15.14
N LEU A 104 12.15 7.38 15.97
CA LEU A 104 11.73 7.73 17.33
C LEU A 104 12.88 8.28 18.17
N THR A 105 14.10 7.73 17.98
CA THR A 105 15.28 8.15 18.72
C THR A 105 15.90 9.45 18.18
N ALA A 106 15.85 9.67 16.86
CA ALA A 106 16.50 10.81 16.21
C ALA A 106 15.71 12.12 16.31
N GLY A 107 14.39 12.07 16.44
CA GLY A 107 13.51 13.20 16.20
C GLY A 107 12.97 13.93 17.43
N HIS A 108 13.46 13.71 18.66
CA HIS A 108 12.84 14.26 19.90
C HIS A 108 11.32 14.03 19.98
N TYR A 109 10.85 12.95 19.35
CA TYR A 109 9.44 12.58 19.29
C TYR A 109 8.88 12.34 20.70
N LYS A 110 7.73 12.93 20.98
CA LYS A 110 6.96 12.68 22.19
C LYS A 110 5.64 12.02 21.80
N ASP A 111 5.33 10.85 22.35
CA ASP A 111 4.07 10.14 22.09
C ASP A 111 2.83 11.01 22.38
N GLU A 112 2.94 11.95 23.32
CA GLU A 112 1.86 12.89 23.68
C GLU A 112 1.46 13.85 22.54
N GLU A 113 2.30 14.05 21.54
CA GLU A 113 2.05 14.91 20.39
C GLU A 113 1.30 14.20 19.28
N GLN A 114 1.28 12.86 19.27
CA GLN A 114 0.55 12.08 18.28
C GLN A 114 -0.96 12.23 18.47
N ARG A 115 -1.67 12.60 17.40
CA ARG A 115 -3.14 12.79 17.38
C ARG A 115 -3.84 11.87 16.37
N VAL A 116 -3.09 11.33 15.42
CA VAL A 116 -3.59 10.41 14.38
C VAL A 116 -2.99 9.03 14.62
N PHE A 117 -3.84 8.03 14.68
CA PHE A 117 -3.46 6.63 14.82
C PHE A 117 -4.06 5.86 13.65
N ILE A 118 -3.25 5.04 12.99
CA ILE A 118 -3.65 4.22 11.85
C ILE A 118 -3.37 2.77 12.20
N ASP A 119 -4.39 1.95 12.07
CA ASP A 119 -4.29 0.50 12.23
C ASP A 119 -4.74 -0.18 10.93
N PHE A 120 -3.81 -0.84 10.25
CA PHE A 120 -4.08 -1.66 9.07
C PHE A 120 -4.23 -3.14 9.42
N GLY A 121 -4.19 -3.51 10.70
CA GLY A 121 -4.40 -4.87 11.16
C GLY A 121 -5.78 -5.40 10.74
N VAL A 122 -5.83 -6.61 10.21
CA VAL A 122 -7.06 -7.24 9.76
C VAL A 122 -7.47 -8.33 10.74
N VAL A 123 -8.45 -8.03 11.58
CA VAL A 123 -8.97 -8.96 12.61
C VAL A 123 -9.47 -10.29 12.04
N ARG A 124 -9.69 -10.37 10.73
CA ARG A 124 -10.28 -11.54 10.05
C ARG A 124 -9.28 -12.39 9.27
N GLU A 125 -8.00 -12.07 9.29
CA GLU A 125 -6.99 -12.88 8.62
C GLU A 125 -6.56 -14.03 9.53
N GLY A 126 -6.61 -15.26 8.99
CA GLY A 126 -6.11 -16.44 9.70
C GLY A 126 -4.63 -16.30 10.05
N GLY A 127 -4.18 -16.99 11.11
CA GLY A 127 -2.92 -16.76 11.80
C GLY A 127 -1.61 -16.85 11.01
N ASN A 128 -1.62 -17.27 9.73
CA ASN A 128 -0.39 -17.51 8.95
C ASN A 128 -0.01 -16.37 7.98
N ILE A 129 -0.79 -15.29 7.90
CA ILE A 129 -0.53 -14.20 6.94
C ILE A 129 0.85 -13.56 7.12
N PRO A 130 1.31 -13.22 8.35
CA PRO A 130 2.64 -12.65 8.55
C PRO A 130 3.77 -13.59 8.08
N GLU A 131 3.61 -14.89 8.24
CA GLU A 131 4.57 -15.90 7.78
C GLU A 131 4.58 -15.99 6.25
N PHE A 132 3.41 -15.98 5.62
CA PHE A 132 3.29 -15.97 4.16
C PHE A 132 3.90 -14.71 3.55
N VAL A 133 3.61 -13.53 4.11
CA VAL A 133 4.20 -12.27 3.67
C VAL A 133 5.73 -12.35 3.71
N ARG A 134 6.30 -12.81 4.82
CA ARG A 134 7.75 -12.95 5.02
C ARG A 134 8.37 -13.92 4.03
N GLY A 135 7.80 -15.12 3.89
CA GLY A 135 8.29 -16.13 2.93
C GLY A 135 8.22 -15.65 1.48
N ILE A 136 7.15 -14.94 1.12
CA ILE A 136 7.00 -14.37 -0.23
C ILE A 136 7.98 -13.23 -0.46
N GLU A 137 8.22 -12.33 0.53
CA GLU A 137 9.25 -11.29 0.43
C GLU A 137 10.65 -11.89 0.20
N GLU A 138 11.00 -12.95 0.93
CA GLU A 138 12.24 -13.70 0.72
C GLU A 138 12.33 -14.28 -0.69
N ALA A 139 11.25 -14.90 -1.16
CA ALA A 139 11.20 -15.49 -2.50
C ALA A 139 11.35 -14.44 -3.60
N ILE A 140 10.72 -13.28 -3.46
CA ILE A 140 10.88 -12.15 -4.39
C ILE A 140 12.33 -11.66 -4.39
N HIS A 141 12.93 -11.48 -3.20
CA HIS A 141 14.30 -11.01 -3.07
C HIS A 141 15.30 -11.99 -3.70
N ASN A 142 15.13 -13.28 -3.45
CA ASN A 142 16.00 -14.35 -3.91
C ASN A 142 15.68 -14.82 -5.34
N LYS A 143 14.63 -14.27 -5.97
CA LYS A 143 14.10 -14.70 -7.27
C LYS A 143 13.80 -16.20 -7.30
N SER A 144 13.13 -16.69 -6.29
CA SER A 144 12.75 -18.09 -6.13
C SER A 144 11.29 -18.34 -6.44
N ILE A 145 10.99 -19.52 -7.01
CA ILE A 145 9.61 -19.97 -7.25
C ILE A 145 8.94 -20.32 -5.92
N VAL A 146 7.63 -20.04 -5.83
CA VAL A 146 6.80 -20.36 -4.67
C VAL A 146 5.72 -21.35 -5.08
N GLU A 147 5.47 -22.33 -4.22
CA GLU A 147 4.41 -23.33 -4.37
C GLU A 147 3.44 -23.22 -3.19
N PHE A 148 2.13 -23.37 -3.45
CA PHE A 148 1.10 -23.33 -2.42
C PHE A 148 -0.21 -23.97 -2.90
N ASP A 149 -1.06 -24.37 -1.97
CA ASP A 149 -2.43 -24.73 -2.26
C ASP A 149 -3.33 -23.49 -2.18
N TYR A 150 -4.22 -23.33 -3.14
CA TYR A 150 -5.09 -22.18 -3.28
C TYR A 150 -6.55 -22.58 -3.37
N THR A 151 -7.38 -21.98 -2.52
CA THR A 151 -8.85 -22.12 -2.60
C THR A 151 -9.43 -20.87 -3.26
N ASP A 152 -10.05 -21.01 -4.41
CA ASP A 152 -10.65 -19.88 -5.12
C ASP A 152 -11.97 -19.40 -4.49
N SER A 153 -12.62 -18.39 -5.10
CA SER A 153 -13.89 -17.83 -4.61
C SER A 153 -15.06 -18.80 -4.69
N THR A 154 -14.95 -19.86 -5.48
CA THR A 154 -15.98 -20.90 -5.63
C THR A 154 -15.77 -22.09 -4.68
N GLY A 155 -14.66 -22.10 -3.93
CA GLY A 155 -14.29 -23.17 -3.03
C GLY A 155 -13.46 -24.29 -3.68
N GLN A 156 -13.06 -24.13 -4.95
CA GLN A 156 -12.22 -25.13 -5.62
C GLN A 156 -10.77 -25.00 -5.14
N LYS A 157 -10.22 -26.14 -4.71
CA LYS A 157 -8.82 -26.24 -4.32
C LYS A 157 -7.94 -26.60 -5.51
N SER A 158 -6.74 -26.04 -5.56
CA SER A 158 -5.77 -26.31 -6.61
C SER A 158 -4.37 -25.97 -6.14
N HIS A 159 -3.41 -26.83 -6.50
CA HIS A 159 -1.99 -26.55 -6.29
C HIS A 159 -1.48 -25.52 -7.30
N ARG A 160 -0.65 -24.58 -6.84
CA ARG A 160 -0.09 -23.51 -7.66
C ARG A 160 1.42 -23.43 -7.51
N THR A 161 2.08 -23.36 -8.65
CA THR A 161 3.51 -23.00 -8.76
C THR A 161 3.56 -21.64 -9.44
N VAL A 162 4.19 -20.67 -8.78
CA VAL A 162 4.20 -19.28 -9.24
C VAL A 162 5.56 -18.62 -9.10
N GLU A 163 5.83 -17.65 -9.95
CA GLU A 163 6.95 -16.73 -9.86
C GLU A 163 6.48 -15.45 -9.19
N PRO A 164 6.81 -15.21 -7.90
CA PRO A 164 6.31 -14.09 -7.14
C PRO A 164 6.95 -12.78 -7.60
N LEU A 165 6.15 -11.70 -7.73
CA LEU A 165 6.60 -10.40 -8.23
C LEU A 165 6.42 -9.26 -7.24
N ALA A 166 5.26 -9.20 -6.57
CA ALA A 166 4.97 -8.17 -5.60
C ALA A 166 3.91 -8.60 -4.58
N LEU A 167 4.04 -8.09 -3.38
CA LEU A 167 2.97 -8.06 -2.39
C LEU A 167 2.23 -6.74 -2.47
N ASN A 168 0.91 -6.80 -2.42
CA ASN A 168 0.04 -5.64 -2.46
C ASN A 168 -1.01 -5.74 -1.36
N TYR A 169 -1.08 -4.71 -0.48
CA TYR A 169 -2.13 -4.59 0.53
C TYR A 169 -3.24 -3.69 0.00
N ARG A 170 -4.44 -4.24 -0.18
CA ARG A 170 -5.59 -3.51 -0.71
C ARG A 170 -6.90 -4.12 -0.21
N TRP A 171 -7.89 -3.29 0.04
CA TRP A 171 -9.22 -3.70 0.52
C TRP A 171 -9.15 -4.61 1.76
N TYR A 172 -8.33 -4.19 2.71
CA TYR A 172 -8.11 -4.91 3.97
C TYR A 172 -7.62 -6.35 3.77
N ALA A 173 -6.82 -6.61 2.72
CA ALA A 173 -6.26 -7.92 2.48
C ALA A 173 -4.92 -7.85 1.73
N TRP A 174 -4.06 -8.82 1.97
CA TRP A 174 -2.83 -9.04 1.24
C TRP A 174 -3.07 -9.83 -0.04
N TYR A 175 -2.47 -9.40 -1.12
CA TYR A 175 -2.46 -10.05 -2.42
C TYR A 175 -1.04 -10.25 -2.91
N LEU A 176 -0.74 -11.43 -3.42
CA LEU A 176 0.45 -11.73 -4.18
C LEU A 176 0.18 -11.51 -5.66
N LEU A 177 0.89 -10.60 -6.31
CA LEU A 177 1.00 -10.58 -7.76
C LEU A 177 2.09 -11.59 -8.17
N ALA A 178 1.75 -12.55 -8.99
CA ALA A 178 2.68 -13.56 -9.49
C ALA A 178 2.35 -14.00 -10.91
N TYR A 179 3.36 -14.51 -11.62
CA TYR A 179 3.15 -15.24 -12.84
C TYR A 179 2.83 -16.70 -12.52
N CYS A 180 1.65 -17.15 -12.90
CA CYS A 180 1.19 -18.52 -12.65
C CYS A 180 1.63 -19.43 -13.80
N THR A 181 2.55 -20.35 -13.56
CA THR A 181 3.08 -21.25 -14.59
C THR A 181 1.99 -22.17 -15.18
N TYR A 182 1.02 -22.59 -14.35
CA TYR A 182 -0.10 -23.43 -14.81
C TYR A 182 -1.05 -22.71 -15.78
N LYS A 183 -1.25 -21.41 -15.59
CA LYS A 183 -2.17 -20.58 -16.42
C LYS A 183 -1.44 -19.76 -17.49
N ASN A 184 -0.11 -19.72 -17.45
CA ASN A 184 0.72 -18.89 -18.29
C ASN A 184 0.28 -17.42 -18.32
N ASP A 185 -0.12 -16.88 -17.15
CA ASP A 185 -0.62 -15.51 -17.02
C ASP A 185 -0.32 -14.94 -15.64
N TYR A 186 -0.25 -13.61 -15.55
CA TYR A 186 -0.14 -12.90 -14.28
C TYR A 186 -1.46 -12.94 -13.53
N ARG A 187 -1.40 -13.21 -12.23
CA ARG A 187 -2.58 -13.32 -11.38
C ARG A 187 -2.36 -12.72 -10.01
N PHE A 188 -3.45 -12.26 -9.41
CA PHE A 188 -3.51 -11.99 -7.99
C PHE A 188 -3.96 -13.22 -7.22
N PHE A 189 -3.22 -13.53 -6.17
CA PHE A 189 -3.59 -14.55 -5.18
C PHE A 189 -3.82 -13.86 -3.83
N LYS A 190 -5.01 -13.98 -3.29
CA LYS A 190 -5.35 -13.44 -1.97
C LYS A 190 -4.74 -14.32 -0.89
N LEU A 191 -3.88 -13.78 0.00
CA LEU A 191 -3.08 -14.57 0.92
C LEU A 191 -3.93 -15.40 1.90
N ASN A 192 -5.09 -14.89 2.32
CA ASN A 192 -6.00 -15.65 3.21
C ASN A 192 -6.68 -16.87 2.56
N ARG A 193 -6.41 -17.14 1.29
CA ARG A 193 -6.86 -18.31 0.54
C ARG A 193 -5.73 -19.29 0.23
N LEU A 194 -4.52 -18.99 0.70
CA LEU A 194 -3.35 -19.85 0.58
C LEU A 194 -3.28 -20.80 1.78
N THR A 195 -2.82 -22.00 1.51
CA THR A 195 -2.33 -22.96 2.51
C THR A 195 -1.05 -23.61 2.00
N ASP A 196 -0.26 -24.19 2.90
CA ASP A 196 0.94 -24.99 2.58
C ASP A 196 1.95 -24.25 1.66
N LEU A 197 2.20 -22.96 1.97
CA LEU A 197 3.15 -22.16 1.22
C LEU A 197 4.58 -22.63 1.45
N THR A 198 5.28 -22.88 0.35
CA THR A 198 6.67 -23.32 0.32
C THR A 198 7.48 -22.46 -0.64
N VAL A 199 8.57 -21.90 -0.14
CA VAL A 199 9.58 -21.24 -0.98
C VAL A 199 10.53 -22.33 -1.47
N THR A 200 10.66 -22.47 -2.80
CA THR A 200 11.51 -23.50 -3.40
C THR A 200 12.92 -22.97 -3.68
N ASP A 201 13.86 -23.88 -3.85
CA ASP A 201 15.24 -23.52 -4.30
C ASP A 201 15.34 -23.30 -5.82
N LYS A 202 14.20 -23.40 -6.55
CA LYS A 202 14.16 -23.23 -8.01
C LYS A 202 14.22 -21.74 -8.35
N PRO A 203 15.17 -21.29 -9.17
CA PRO A 203 15.27 -19.89 -9.56
C PRO A 203 14.18 -19.51 -10.56
N ILE A 204 13.77 -18.25 -10.53
CA ILE A 204 12.98 -17.62 -11.59
C ILE A 204 13.91 -17.38 -12.78
N ASN A 205 13.59 -17.95 -13.94
CA ASN A 205 14.39 -17.82 -15.14
C ASN A 205 13.80 -16.85 -16.19
N CYS A 206 12.58 -16.36 -15.94
CA CYS A 206 11.91 -15.42 -16.83
C CYS A 206 12.15 -13.98 -16.39
N GLU A 207 12.35 -13.07 -17.33
CA GLU A 207 12.28 -11.65 -17.08
C GLU A 207 10.81 -11.19 -17.14
N HIS A 208 10.35 -10.61 -16.06
CA HIS A 208 9.02 -9.99 -16.00
C HIS A 208 9.15 -8.49 -16.30
N GLY A 209 8.11 -7.91 -16.86
CA GLY A 209 8.06 -6.48 -17.14
C GLY A 209 8.04 -5.61 -15.87
N ASN A 210 7.81 -4.31 -16.05
CA ASN A 210 7.72 -3.35 -14.96
C ASN A 210 6.59 -3.73 -13.99
N VAL A 211 6.92 -3.99 -12.72
CA VAL A 211 5.96 -4.47 -11.71
C VAL A 211 4.83 -3.48 -11.45
N PRO A 212 5.05 -2.17 -11.29
CA PRO A 212 3.98 -1.17 -11.20
C PRO A 212 2.98 -1.23 -12.36
N GLU A 213 3.45 -1.33 -13.60
CA GLU A 213 2.60 -1.45 -14.79
C GLU A 213 1.81 -2.77 -14.79
N LEU A 214 2.43 -3.87 -14.37
CA LEU A 214 1.76 -5.16 -14.22
C LEU A 214 0.67 -5.12 -13.15
N LEU A 215 0.92 -4.46 -12.01
CA LEU A 215 -0.07 -4.25 -10.96
C LEU A 215 -1.28 -3.49 -11.50
N GLU A 216 -1.06 -2.36 -12.15
CA GLU A 216 -2.13 -1.54 -12.73
C GLU A 216 -2.92 -2.31 -13.79
N LYS A 217 -2.22 -2.96 -14.73
CA LYS A 217 -2.82 -3.79 -15.76
C LYS A 217 -3.67 -4.92 -15.18
N GLN A 218 -3.20 -5.59 -14.12
CA GLN A 218 -3.98 -6.68 -13.52
C GLN A 218 -5.19 -6.18 -12.74
N TRP A 219 -5.12 -5.01 -12.10
CA TRP A 219 -6.28 -4.40 -11.46
C TRP A 219 -7.30 -3.90 -12.49
N SER A 220 -6.86 -3.38 -13.65
CA SER A 220 -7.75 -2.94 -14.73
C SER A 220 -8.37 -4.10 -15.53
N LYS A 221 -7.82 -5.32 -15.45
CA LYS A 221 -8.39 -6.55 -16.00
C LYS A 221 -9.62 -7.07 -15.25
N ASP A 222 -10.09 -6.36 -14.21
CA ASP A 222 -11.32 -6.75 -13.53
C ASP A 222 -12.51 -6.55 -14.49
N THR A 223 -12.87 -7.64 -15.13
CA THR A 223 -13.99 -7.71 -16.11
C THR A 223 -15.30 -8.07 -15.45
N ARG A 224 -15.38 -8.09 -14.11
CA ARG A 224 -16.62 -8.41 -13.40
C ARG A 224 -17.69 -7.39 -13.78
N ARG A 225 -18.86 -7.91 -14.14
CA ARG A 225 -20.01 -7.07 -14.45
C ARG A 225 -20.50 -6.40 -13.17
N TYR A 226 -20.61 -5.08 -13.22
CA TYR A 226 -21.29 -4.33 -12.18
C TYR A 226 -22.78 -4.33 -12.47
N ILE A 227 -23.56 -4.76 -11.49
CA ILE A 227 -25.01 -4.83 -11.58
C ILE A 227 -25.56 -3.63 -10.82
N PRO A 228 -26.15 -2.63 -11.50
CA PRO A 228 -26.82 -1.54 -10.81
C PRO A 228 -28.06 -2.06 -10.09
N MET A 229 -28.22 -1.63 -8.84
CA MET A 229 -29.34 -2.02 -8.00
C MET A 229 -30.04 -0.77 -7.45
N LYS A 230 -31.35 -0.79 -7.44
CA LYS A 230 -32.18 0.19 -6.78
C LYS A 230 -32.76 -0.46 -5.51
N LEU A 231 -32.49 0.16 -4.36
CA LEU A 231 -32.84 -0.37 -3.04
C LEU A 231 -33.77 0.61 -2.33
N LEU A 232 -34.84 0.10 -1.74
CA LEU A 232 -35.62 0.82 -0.74
C LEU A 232 -35.07 0.44 0.64
N CYS A 233 -34.69 1.42 1.44
CA CYS A 233 -34.02 1.27 2.71
C CYS A 233 -34.82 1.92 3.82
N LYS A 234 -34.98 1.23 4.96
CA LYS A 234 -35.65 1.79 6.14
C LYS A 234 -34.79 2.87 6.80
N ALA A 235 -35.46 3.91 7.34
CA ALA A 235 -34.82 5.03 8.04
C ALA A 235 -33.88 4.58 9.16
N GLU A 236 -34.32 3.59 9.96
CA GLU A 236 -33.57 3.06 11.11
C GLU A 236 -32.23 2.39 10.74
N ALA A 237 -32.10 1.88 9.52
CA ALA A 237 -30.90 1.22 9.02
C ALA A 237 -29.99 2.15 8.22
N ARG A 238 -30.29 3.46 8.15
CA ARG A 238 -29.55 4.43 7.33
C ARG A 238 -28.05 4.46 7.64
N ALA A 239 -27.68 4.55 8.91
CA ALA A 239 -26.27 4.63 9.30
C ALA A 239 -25.46 3.38 8.88
N PRO A 240 -25.86 2.16 9.25
CA PRO A 240 -25.13 0.96 8.81
C PRO A 240 -25.18 0.75 7.30
N ILE A 241 -26.28 1.08 6.61
CA ILE A 241 -26.33 0.98 5.16
C ILE A 241 -25.27 1.90 4.52
N MET A 242 -25.19 3.15 4.93
CA MET A 242 -24.22 4.11 4.39
C MET A 242 -22.77 3.77 4.79
N GLU A 243 -22.57 3.06 5.88
CA GLU A 243 -21.26 2.58 6.30
C GLU A 243 -20.74 1.44 5.42
N TYR A 244 -21.59 0.47 5.11
CA TYR A 244 -21.18 -0.76 4.41
C TYR A 244 -21.48 -0.78 2.91
N MET A 245 -22.42 0.04 2.44
CA MET A 245 -22.82 0.09 1.04
C MET A 245 -22.48 1.44 0.41
N LYS A 246 -21.66 1.41 -0.65
CA LYS A 246 -21.40 2.60 -1.46
C LYS A 246 -22.56 2.80 -2.43
N GLY A 247 -23.22 3.95 -2.33
CA GLY A 247 -24.31 4.26 -3.23
C GLY A 247 -24.71 5.73 -3.16
N GLN A 248 -25.69 6.11 -3.96
CA GLN A 248 -26.26 7.44 -4.00
C GLN A 248 -27.74 7.38 -3.60
N ILE A 249 -28.14 8.18 -2.63
CA ILE A 249 -29.56 8.36 -2.30
C ILE A 249 -30.18 9.19 -3.43
N VAL A 250 -31.23 8.64 -4.03
CA VAL A 250 -31.94 9.26 -5.16
C VAL A 250 -33.31 9.79 -4.78
N GLU A 251 -33.89 9.32 -3.68
CA GLU A 251 -35.20 9.74 -3.19
C GLU A 251 -35.25 9.57 -1.66
N GLU A 252 -35.94 10.49 -0.98
CA GLU A 252 -36.27 10.38 0.44
C GLU A 252 -37.80 10.36 0.61
N CYS A 253 -38.28 9.40 1.40
CA CYS A 253 -39.70 9.25 1.68
C CYS A 253 -40.12 10.09 2.89
N GLU A 254 -41.39 10.43 3.01
CA GLU A 254 -41.96 11.26 4.13
C GLU A 254 -41.73 10.60 5.51
N ASN A 255 -41.69 9.27 5.59
CA ASN A 255 -41.47 8.51 6.81
C ASN A 255 -39.97 8.38 7.18
N GLY A 256 -39.05 8.96 6.39
CA GLY A 256 -37.61 8.91 6.58
C GLY A 256 -36.94 7.73 5.88
N ASP A 257 -37.68 6.80 5.28
CA ASP A 257 -37.14 5.77 4.40
C ASP A 257 -36.53 6.43 3.16
N PHE A 258 -35.66 5.74 2.48
CA PHE A 258 -34.97 6.31 1.33
C PHE A 258 -34.70 5.28 0.24
N VAL A 259 -34.64 5.77 -0.98
CA VAL A 259 -34.26 4.97 -2.13
C VAL A 259 -32.81 5.29 -2.51
N MET A 260 -31.98 4.26 -2.63
CA MET A 260 -30.60 4.42 -3.07
C MET A 260 -30.30 3.58 -4.31
N VAL A 261 -29.36 4.07 -5.11
CA VAL A 261 -28.74 3.32 -6.20
C VAL A 261 -27.32 2.93 -5.78
N THR A 262 -27.01 1.65 -5.92
CA THR A 262 -25.71 1.05 -5.64
C THR A 262 -25.34 0.05 -6.72
N TYR A 263 -24.15 -0.53 -6.60
CA TYR A 263 -23.67 -1.52 -7.56
C TYR A 263 -23.20 -2.78 -6.83
N GLY A 264 -23.75 -3.93 -7.23
CA GLY A 264 -23.21 -5.24 -6.91
C GLY A 264 -22.21 -5.71 -7.98
N MET A 265 -21.35 -6.64 -7.62
CA MET A 265 -20.47 -7.31 -8.59
C MET A 265 -20.95 -8.73 -8.84
N GLU A 266 -21.07 -9.09 -10.10
CA GLU A 266 -21.44 -10.44 -10.50
C GLU A 266 -20.50 -11.47 -9.86
N ASN A 267 -21.08 -12.55 -9.31
CA ASN A 267 -20.36 -13.62 -8.65
C ASN A 267 -19.52 -13.20 -7.41
N GLU A 268 -19.73 -12.02 -6.86
CA GLU A 268 -19.12 -11.61 -5.62
C GLU A 268 -20.03 -11.86 -4.42
N ARG A 269 -19.53 -12.65 -3.47
CA ARG A 269 -20.31 -13.10 -2.32
C ARG A 269 -20.56 -11.97 -1.31
N MET A 270 -19.68 -10.98 -1.23
CA MET A 270 -19.69 -10.01 -0.14
C MET A 270 -20.89 -9.08 -0.19
N TRP A 271 -21.19 -8.43 -1.33
CA TRP A 271 -22.34 -7.52 -1.42
C TRP A 271 -23.66 -8.24 -1.24
N PHE A 272 -23.75 -9.49 -1.74
CA PHE A 272 -24.93 -10.31 -1.56
C PHE A 272 -25.15 -10.69 -0.08
N SER A 273 -24.06 -10.99 0.65
CA SER A 273 -24.10 -11.22 2.08
C SER A 273 -24.52 -9.97 2.85
N LEU A 274 -24.15 -8.78 2.38
CA LEU A 274 -24.60 -7.52 2.95
C LEU A 274 -26.11 -7.34 2.79
N LEU A 275 -26.67 -7.58 1.61
CA LEU A 275 -28.12 -7.52 1.39
C LEU A 275 -28.87 -8.46 2.34
N LEU A 276 -28.45 -9.73 2.44
CA LEU A 276 -29.03 -10.68 3.37
C LEU A 276 -28.84 -10.27 4.83
N GLY A 277 -27.71 -9.63 5.17
CA GLY A 277 -27.40 -9.18 6.52
C GLY A 277 -28.28 -8.03 7.00
N PHE A 278 -28.79 -7.20 6.09
CA PHE A 278 -29.76 -6.14 6.41
C PHE A 278 -31.20 -6.68 6.64
N GLY A 279 -31.44 -7.93 6.30
CA GLY A 279 -32.74 -8.58 6.54
C GLY A 279 -33.89 -7.83 5.85
N ASP A 280 -34.91 -7.44 6.62
CA ASP A 280 -36.08 -6.72 6.15
C ASP A 280 -35.89 -5.18 6.10
N SER A 281 -34.70 -4.69 6.42
CA SER A 281 -34.40 -3.25 6.38
C SER A 281 -34.02 -2.75 5.01
N VAL A 282 -33.76 -3.65 4.05
CA VAL A 282 -33.41 -3.33 2.67
C VAL A 282 -34.22 -4.20 1.72
N GLU A 283 -34.99 -3.55 0.87
CA GLU A 283 -35.72 -4.19 -0.22
C GLU A 283 -35.07 -3.86 -1.57
N VAL A 284 -34.78 -4.88 -2.38
CA VAL A 284 -34.29 -4.69 -3.75
C VAL A 284 -35.46 -4.44 -4.67
N LEU A 285 -35.52 -3.23 -5.24
CA LEU A 285 -36.57 -2.86 -6.22
C LEU A 285 -36.19 -3.29 -7.65
N GLU A 286 -34.89 -3.17 -7.96
CA GLU A 286 -34.33 -3.52 -9.29
C GLU A 286 -32.88 -4.01 -9.12
N PRO A 287 -32.38 -4.92 -9.97
CA PRO A 287 -33.07 -5.61 -11.06
C PRO A 287 -33.79 -6.89 -10.59
N GLN A 288 -34.72 -7.41 -11.39
CA GLN A 288 -35.49 -8.62 -11.08
C GLN A 288 -34.58 -9.83 -10.85
N GLU A 289 -33.48 -9.97 -11.57
CA GLU A 289 -32.52 -11.09 -11.40
C GLU A 289 -31.95 -11.19 -9.95
N ILE A 290 -31.74 -10.05 -9.29
CA ILE A 290 -31.27 -10.04 -7.87
C ILE A 290 -32.42 -10.39 -6.93
N ILE A 291 -33.61 -9.90 -7.20
CA ILE A 291 -34.82 -10.24 -6.42
C ILE A 291 -35.04 -11.76 -6.44
N ASP A 292 -34.97 -12.38 -7.61
CA ASP A 292 -35.17 -13.82 -7.76
C ASP A 292 -34.06 -14.62 -7.08
N MET A 293 -32.83 -14.18 -7.17
CA MET A 293 -31.68 -14.78 -6.46
C MET A 293 -31.86 -14.69 -4.93
N LEU A 294 -32.32 -13.55 -4.40
CA LEU A 294 -32.59 -13.37 -2.98
C LEU A 294 -33.70 -14.30 -2.51
N LYS A 295 -34.80 -14.42 -3.25
CA LYS A 295 -35.92 -15.32 -2.95
C LYS A 295 -35.44 -16.77 -2.90
N GLU A 296 -34.65 -17.22 -3.89
CA GLU A 296 -34.12 -18.56 -3.93
C GLU A 296 -33.21 -18.85 -2.72
N LYS A 297 -32.28 -17.93 -2.41
CA LYS A 297 -31.37 -18.07 -1.29
C LYS A 297 -32.08 -18.07 0.07
N THR A 298 -33.08 -17.19 0.23
CA THR A 298 -33.87 -17.12 1.46
C THR A 298 -34.64 -18.44 1.66
N LEU A 299 -35.21 -19.01 0.59
CA LEU A 299 -35.88 -20.31 0.66
C LEU A 299 -34.89 -21.44 1.02
N GLN A 300 -33.68 -21.44 0.43
CA GLN A 300 -32.64 -22.40 0.79
C GLN A 300 -32.25 -22.30 2.26
N ILE A 301 -32.07 -21.07 2.79
CA ILE A 301 -31.78 -20.84 4.21
C ILE A 301 -32.94 -21.34 5.08
N GLN A 302 -34.17 -21.00 4.75
CA GLN A 302 -35.34 -21.44 5.50
C GLN A 302 -35.42 -22.96 5.56
N ASN A 303 -35.09 -23.68 4.48
CA ASN A 303 -35.12 -25.13 4.44
C ASN A 303 -34.04 -25.80 5.34
N LEU A 304 -32.94 -25.07 5.68
CA LEU A 304 -31.96 -25.61 6.65
C LEU A 304 -32.47 -25.68 8.10
N TYR A 305 -33.50 -24.87 8.41
CA TYR A 305 -34.08 -24.77 9.76
C TYR A 305 -35.53 -25.29 9.82
N ARG A 306 -35.96 -26.07 8.82
CA ARG A 306 -37.18 -26.84 8.90
C ARG A 306 -36.87 -28.16 9.58
N ASP A 307 -37.55 -28.40 10.72
CA ASP A 307 -37.57 -29.67 11.42
C ASP A 307 -38.23 -30.78 10.56
#